data_89eb6a4a06809bfe9463d1abcb1f55dc
#
_entry.id   89eb6a4a06809bfe9463d1abcb1f55dc
#
_cell.length_a   1.000
_cell.length_b   1.000
_cell.length_c   1.000
_cell.angle_alpha   90.00
_cell.angle_beta   90.00
_cell.angle_gamma   90.00
#
_symmetry.space_group_name_H-M   'P 1'
#
loop_
_entity.id
_entity.type
_entity.pdbx_description
1 polymer ?
#
loop_
_entity_poly.entity_id
_entity_poly.type
_entity_poly.pdbx_seq_one_letter_code
_entity_poly.pdbx_strand_id
1 'polypeptide(L)'
;MIPLSESIQKHALSSCIYHIKVFTRHDLLSQPFLPELRTVINASYRDHDINPIGKVGYRIQSDTQVADEIGTSGFTAIAFASNEIVGTASVKDWVSEADGISWKPESYFAGKGPEDASSMEILGSYINDSTLDVADCTGDFELFLVAVKSGEKYRKTGIAEKLIKACEKELRGRFTSSLSQPAENAHLRIMLKVVREINGKYWLKKGFQIVGECYCPPFTWDLENAFILWAMRKDLPIDVPASQDYKGIA
;
A
#
# COMPACT_ATOMS: atom_id res chain seq x y z
N MET A 1 48.38 6.22 21.72
CA MET A 1 47.95 6.65 20.38
C MET A 1 46.81 5.74 19.97
N ILE A 2 45.58 6.22 20.05
CA ILE A 2 44.36 5.48 19.66
C ILE A 2 44.04 5.95 18.25
N PRO A 3 43.83 5.09 17.26
CA PRO A 3 43.55 5.53 15.90
C PRO A 3 42.10 6.06 15.80
N LEU A 4 41.97 7.32 15.55
CA LEU A 4 40.75 8.10 15.21
C LEU A 4 40.37 7.82 13.75
N SER A 5 39.91 6.64 13.38
CA SER A 5 39.49 6.40 11.98
C SER A 5 38.27 5.54 11.75
N GLU A 6 37.60 5.01 12.76
CA GLU A 6 36.41 4.17 12.53
C GLU A 6 35.05 4.85 12.73
N SER A 7 34.98 6.07 13.24
CA SER A 7 33.69 6.74 13.50
C SER A 7 33.19 7.65 12.35
N ILE A 8 33.99 7.91 11.32
CA ILE A 8 33.63 8.81 10.23
C ILE A 8 33.08 8.08 9.00
N GLN A 9 33.26 6.77 8.88
CA GLN A 9 32.75 6.00 7.72
C GLN A 9 31.28 5.59 7.80
N LYS A 10 30.56 5.81 8.89
CA LYS A 10 29.12 5.40 9.04
C LYS A 10 28.09 6.43 8.61
N HIS A 11 28.44 7.60 8.12
CA HIS A 11 27.47 8.66 7.76
C HIS A 11 27.46 9.10 6.30
N ALA A 12 28.19 8.47 5.43
CA ALA A 12 28.06 8.69 4.00
C ALA A 12 27.31 7.53 3.31
N LEU A 13 26.13 7.17 3.78
CA LEU A 13 25.13 6.55 2.93
C LEU A 13 24.74 7.62 1.91
N SER A 14 25.41 7.58 0.76
CA SER A 14 25.08 8.34 -0.44
C SER A 14 23.55 8.31 -0.58
N SER A 15 22.89 9.45 -0.34
CA SER A 15 21.46 9.58 -0.58
C SER A 15 21.27 9.34 -2.07
N CYS A 16 20.79 8.17 -2.43
CA CYS A 16 20.46 7.85 -3.81
C CYS A 16 19.45 8.92 -4.27
N ILE A 17 19.87 9.80 -5.16
CA ILE A 17 19.00 10.83 -5.72
C ILE A 17 18.01 10.09 -6.62
N TYR A 18 16.75 10.14 -6.26
CA TYR A 18 15.67 9.57 -7.06
C TYR A 18 14.49 10.54 -7.14
N HIS A 19 13.71 10.42 -8.19
CA HIS A 19 12.48 11.17 -8.37
C HIS A 19 11.31 10.21 -8.50
N ILE A 20 10.12 10.65 -8.11
CA ILE A 20 8.90 9.87 -8.19
C ILE A 20 7.99 10.50 -9.24
N LYS A 21 7.45 9.66 -10.13
CA LYS A 21 6.41 10.04 -11.09
C LYS A 21 5.18 9.18 -10.84
N VAL A 22 4.00 9.76 -11.05
CA VAL A 22 2.71 9.06 -10.99
C VAL A 22 2.21 8.85 -12.40
N PHE A 23 1.70 7.65 -12.68
CA PHE A 23 1.19 7.23 -13.97
C PHE A 23 -0.23 6.70 -13.82
N THR A 24 -1.15 7.20 -14.62
CA THR A 24 -2.46 6.59 -14.82
C THR A 24 -2.32 5.31 -15.62
N ARG A 25 -3.39 4.52 -15.74
CA ARG A 25 -3.41 3.34 -16.62
C ARG A 25 -2.98 3.68 -18.05
N HIS A 26 -3.55 4.74 -18.60
CA HIS A 26 -3.26 5.18 -19.97
C HIS A 26 -1.79 5.55 -20.15
N ASP A 27 -1.26 6.39 -19.23
CA ASP A 27 0.14 6.82 -19.28
C ASP A 27 1.10 5.65 -19.13
N LEU A 28 0.78 4.71 -18.24
CA LEU A 28 1.61 3.53 -17.96
C LEU A 28 1.73 2.62 -19.20
N LEU A 29 0.61 2.34 -19.88
CA LEU A 29 0.58 1.48 -21.06
C LEU A 29 1.44 1.99 -22.22
N SER A 30 1.69 3.30 -22.29
CA SER A 30 2.55 3.91 -23.31
C SER A 30 4.05 3.86 -22.98
N GLN A 31 4.44 3.32 -21.81
CA GLN A 31 5.82 3.39 -21.35
C GLN A 31 6.66 2.20 -21.82
N PRO A 32 7.88 2.45 -22.32
CA PRO A 32 8.77 1.38 -22.77
C PRO A 32 9.38 0.56 -21.64
N PHE A 33 9.28 1.02 -20.39
CA PHE A 33 9.88 0.38 -19.21
C PHE A 33 8.96 -0.65 -18.53
N LEU A 34 7.81 -1.01 -19.08
CA LEU A 34 6.90 -2.01 -18.49
C LEU A 34 7.59 -3.36 -18.18
N PRO A 35 8.45 -3.91 -19.06
CA PRO A 35 9.19 -5.13 -18.74
C PRO A 35 10.14 -4.98 -17.54
N GLU A 36 10.77 -3.81 -17.39
CA GLU A 36 11.62 -3.50 -16.23
C GLU A 36 10.78 -3.42 -14.95
N LEU A 37 9.63 -2.73 -15.00
CA LEU A 37 8.71 -2.63 -13.86
C LEU A 37 8.27 -4.01 -13.37
N ARG A 38 7.86 -4.90 -14.27
CA ARG A 38 7.54 -6.30 -13.97
C ARG A 38 8.70 -7.00 -13.29
N THR A 39 9.90 -6.84 -13.81
CA THR A 39 11.12 -7.46 -13.28
C THR A 39 11.42 -6.99 -11.86
N VAL A 40 11.34 -5.69 -11.60
CA VAL A 40 11.59 -5.10 -10.27
C VAL A 40 10.56 -5.60 -9.26
N ILE A 41 9.28 -5.62 -9.61
CA ILE A 41 8.23 -6.12 -8.73
C ILE A 41 8.48 -7.60 -8.40
N ASN A 42 8.65 -8.44 -9.40
CA ASN A 42 8.83 -9.88 -9.20
C ASN A 42 10.10 -10.20 -8.39
N ALA A 43 11.19 -9.49 -8.62
CA ALA A 43 12.41 -9.65 -7.83
C ALA A 43 12.18 -9.29 -6.36
N SER A 44 11.48 -8.18 -6.10
CA SER A 44 11.16 -7.76 -4.73
C SER A 44 10.28 -8.76 -3.98
N TYR A 45 9.26 -9.32 -4.63
CA TYR A 45 8.35 -10.29 -4.02
C TYR A 45 8.98 -11.67 -3.81
N ARG A 46 10.02 -12.02 -4.55
CA ARG A 46 10.76 -13.30 -4.44
C ARG A 46 12.01 -13.18 -3.58
N ASP A 47 12.32 -12.03 -3.04
CA ASP A 47 13.49 -11.83 -2.17
C ASP A 47 13.28 -12.57 -0.84
N HIS A 48 13.99 -13.67 -0.65
CA HIS A 48 13.86 -14.54 0.53
C HIS A 48 14.20 -13.84 1.85
N ASP A 49 15.06 -12.83 1.83
CA ASP A 49 15.38 -12.05 3.03
C ASP A 49 14.18 -11.18 3.49
N ILE A 50 13.26 -10.88 2.56
CA ILE A 50 12.05 -10.11 2.85
C ILE A 50 10.86 -11.05 3.04
N ASN A 51 10.83 -12.15 2.29
CA ASN A 51 9.73 -13.10 2.27
C ASN A 51 10.16 -14.48 2.79
N PRO A 52 10.22 -14.67 4.11
CA PRO A 52 10.63 -15.95 4.72
C PRO A 52 9.57 -17.06 4.52
N ILE A 53 8.37 -16.75 4.03
CA ILE A 53 7.29 -17.72 3.81
C ILE A 53 7.49 -18.49 2.50
N GLY A 54 8.39 -18.01 1.62
CA GLY A 54 8.70 -18.62 0.32
C GLY A 54 7.66 -18.30 -0.74
N LYS A 55 8.03 -17.53 -1.75
CA LYS A 55 7.19 -17.29 -2.94
C LYS A 55 7.75 -18.06 -4.13
N VAL A 56 6.95 -18.98 -4.64
CA VAL A 56 7.33 -19.85 -5.76
C VAL A 56 7.04 -19.16 -7.11
N GLY A 57 5.89 -18.51 -7.23
CA GLY A 57 5.42 -17.91 -8.47
C GLY A 57 5.85 -16.46 -8.67
N TYR A 58 5.49 -15.91 -9.84
CA TYR A 58 5.63 -14.48 -10.14
C TYR A 58 4.39 -13.72 -9.67
N ARG A 59 4.60 -12.53 -9.06
CA ARG A 59 3.48 -11.65 -8.70
C ARG A 59 2.84 -11.01 -9.94
N ILE A 60 3.65 -10.71 -10.94
CA ILE A 60 3.24 -10.10 -12.19
C ILE A 60 3.62 -11.03 -13.35
N GLN A 61 2.62 -11.47 -14.12
CA GLN A 61 2.77 -12.44 -15.21
C GLN A 61 3.00 -11.78 -16.57
N SER A 62 2.44 -10.59 -16.80
CA SER A 62 2.57 -9.84 -18.06
C SER A 62 3.04 -8.42 -17.84
N ASP A 63 3.57 -7.78 -18.86
CA ASP A 63 4.05 -6.40 -18.80
C ASP A 63 2.91 -5.41 -18.55
N THR A 64 1.69 -5.70 -19.01
CA THR A 64 0.52 -4.82 -18.85
C THR A 64 -0.24 -5.04 -17.55
N GLN A 65 0.03 -6.10 -16.80
CA GLN A 65 -0.78 -6.51 -15.65
C GLN A 65 -0.90 -5.40 -14.58
N VAL A 66 0.16 -4.62 -14.34
CA VAL A 66 0.09 -3.51 -13.39
C VAL A 66 -0.94 -2.47 -13.85
N ALA A 67 -0.93 -2.14 -15.15
CA ALA A 67 -1.90 -1.22 -15.73
C ALA A 67 -3.33 -1.78 -15.68
N ASP A 68 -3.49 -3.08 -15.88
CA ASP A 68 -4.79 -3.74 -15.84
C ASP A 68 -5.33 -3.80 -14.40
N GLU A 69 -4.49 -4.09 -13.40
CA GLU A 69 -4.88 -4.14 -11.98
C GLU A 69 -5.24 -2.76 -11.40
N ILE A 70 -4.58 -1.66 -11.80
CA ILE A 70 -4.95 -0.32 -11.33
C ILE A 70 -6.28 0.16 -11.90
N GLY A 71 -6.72 -0.40 -13.03
CA GLY A 71 -7.98 -0.01 -13.66
C GLY A 71 -7.98 1.45 -14.16
N THR A 72 -9.18 2.00 -14.36
CA THR A 72 -9.35 3.36 -14.92
C THR A 72 -9.19 4.48 -13.88
N SER A 73 -9.57 4.23 -12.64
CA SER A 73 -9.53 5.18 -11.52
C SER A 73 -8.17 5.19 -10.81
N GLY A 74 -7.45 4.06 -10.84
CA GLY A 74 -6.19 3.88 -10.15
C GLY A 74 -4.99 4.53 -10.81
N PHE A 75 -3.85 4.37 -10.16
CA PHE A 75 -2.57 4.88 -10.64
C PHE A 75 -1.40 4.12 -9.99
N THR A 76 -0.21 4.32 -10.52
CA THR A 76 1.02 3.82 -9.91
C THR A 76 2.04 4.94 -9.75
N ALA A 77 2.69 5.00 -8.58
CA ALA A 77 3.84 5.85 -8.32
C ALA A 77 5.11 5.02 -8.54
N ILE A 78 6.04 5.52 -9.34
CA ILE A 78 7.30 4.84 -9.66
C ILE A 78 8.47 5.75 -9.30
N ALA A 79 9.43 5.22 -8.55
CA ALA A 79 10.68 5.87 -8.20
C ALA A 79 11.77 5.50 -9.20
N PHE A 80 12.43 6.52 -9.76
CA PHE A 80 13.53 6.37 -10.71
C PHE A 80 14.82 6.94 -10.13
N ALA A 81 15.91 6.18 -10.21
CA ALA A 81 17.26 6.65 -9.94
C ALA A 81 18.08 6.52 -11.22
N SER A 82 18.59 7.63 -11.77
CA SER A 82 19.34 7.65 -13.03
C SER A 82 18.63 6.89 -14.18
N ASN A 83 17.33 7.09 -14.32
CA ASN A 83 16.44 6.41 -15.28
C ASN A 83 16.17 4.92 -15.03
N GLU A 84 16.66 4.34 -13.96
CA GLU A 84 16.40 2.96 -13.53
C GLU A 84 15.24 2.94 -12.54
N ILE A 85 14.32 1.98 -12.66
CA ILE A 85 13.25 1.79 -11.68
C ILE A 85 13.82 1.21 -10.40
N VAL A 86 13.61 1.94 -9.28
CA VAL A 86 14.09 1.53 -7.97
C VAL A 86 12.96 1.20 -6.98
N GLY A 87 11.72 1.45 -7.36
CA GLY A 87 10.57 1.06 -6.56
C GLY A 87 9.26 1.52 -7.17
N THR A 88 8.17 0.94 -6.69
CA THR A 88 6.81 1.26 -7.09
C THR A 88 5.83 1.13 -5.94
N ALA A 89 4.70 1.82 -6.02
CA ALA A 89 3.51 1.63 -5.21
C ALA A 89 2.29 1.94 -6.08
N SER A 90 1.28 1.09 -6.05
CA SER A 90 0.10 1.22 -6.89
C SER A 90 -1.16 1.38 -6.04
N VAL A 91 -2.14 2.07 -6.59
CA VAL A 91 -3.44 2.32 -5.97
C VAL A 91 -4.54 1.96 -6.96
N LYS A 92 -5.57 1.32 -6.46
CA LYS A 92 -6.81 1.01 -7.18
C LYS A 92 -8.02 1.22 -6.28
N ASP A 93 -9.22 1.14 -6.83
CA ASP A 93 -10.44 1.13 -6.03
C ASP A 93 -10.43 -0.08 -5.09
N TRP A 94 -10.92 0.12 -3.87
CA TRP A 94 -11.11 -0.96 -2.94
C TRP A 94 -12.31 -1.83 -3.33
N VAL A 95 -12.10 -3.15 -3.37
CA VAL A 95 -13.17 -4.12 -3.59
C VAL A 95 -13.24 -5.03 -2.36
N SER A 96 -14.30 -4.87 -1.57
CA SER A 96 -14.42 -5.52 -0.26
C SER A 96 -14.63 -7.02 -0.32
N GLU A 97 -15.23 -7.55 -1.38
CA GLU A 97 -15.72 -8.94 -1.45
C GLU A 97 -14.92 -9.86 -2.39
N ALA A 98 -13.95 -9.32 -3.14
CA ALA A 98 -13.33 -10.05 -4.25
C ALA A 98 -12.54 -11.31 -3.85
N ASP A 99 -12.12 -11.45 -2.59
CA ASP A 99 -11.17 -12.50 -2.20
C ASP A 99 -11.71 -13.47 -1.13
N GLY A 100 -13.00 -13.45 -0.82
CA GLY A 100 -13.57 -14.31 0.23
C GLY A 100 -12.97 -14.09 1.62
N ILE A 101 -12.36 -12.94 1.86
CA ILE A 101 -11.75 -12.58 3.14
C ILE A 101 -12.86 -12.21 4.11
N SER A 102 -12.95 -12.94 5.22
CA SER A 102 -13.83 -12.59 6.32
C SER A 102 -13.21 -11.46 7.14
N TRP A 103 -13.80 -10.29 7.05
CA TRP A 103 -13.40 -9.15 7.86
C TRP A 103 -13.93 -9.27 9.28
N LYS A 104 -13.11 -8.89 10.26
CA LYS A 104 -13.54 -8.88 11.67
C LYS A 104 -13.67 -7.45 12.17
N PRO A 105 -14.64 -7.17 13.08
CA PRO A 105 -14.79 -5.84 13.65
C PRO A 105 -13.51 -5.40 14.35
N GLU A 106 -13.25 -4.11 14.35
CA GLU A 106 -12.10 -3.50 15.05
C GLU A 106 -12.05 -3.93 16.52
N SER A 107 -13.23 -4.08 17.15
CA SER A 107 -13.37 -4.58 18.53
C SER A 107 -12.81 -5.99 18.74
N TYR A 108 -12.74 -6.82 17.70
CA TYR A 108 -12.13 -8.15 17.77
C TYR A 108 -10.64 -8.09 18.03
N PHE A 109 -9.97 -7.06 17.52
CA PHE A 109 -8.52 -6.87 17.66
C PHE A 109 -8.16 -6.05 18.90
N ALA A 110 -9.14 -5.47 19.59
CA ALA A 110 -8.91 -4.69 20.79
C ALA A 110 -8.25 -5.58 21.86
N GLY A 111 -7.04 -5.22 22.26
CA GLY A 111 -6.24 -5.95 23.23
C GLY A 111 -5.52 -7.19 22.73
N LYS A 112 -5.65 -7.56 21.45
CA LYS A 112 -4.86 -8.65 20.84
C LYS A 112 -3.55 -8.10 20.26
N GLY A 113 -2.45 -8.66 20.73
CA GLY A 113 -1.14 -8.44 20.11
C GLY A 113 -0.98 -9.28 18.83
N PRO A 114 0.07 -9.00 18.03
CA PRO A 114 0.37 -9.80 16.83
C PRO A 114 0.68 -11.28 17.13
N GLU A 115 0.85 -11.64 18.41
CA GLU A 115 1.15 -12.99 18.90
C GLU A 115 -0.10 -13.77 19.26
N ASP A 116 -1.23 -13.08 19.50
CA ASP A 116 -2.51 -13.72 19.91
C ASP A 116 -3.36 -14.20 18.73
N ALA A 117 -2.94 -13.92 17.52
CA ALA A 117 -3.64 -14.29 16.30
C ALA A 117 -3.41 -15.78 15.90
N SER A 118 -3.05 -16.64 16.86
CA SER A 118 -2.77 -18.06 16.61
C SER A 118 -4.01 -18.96 16.63
N SER A 119 -5.19 -18.47 16.99
CA SER A 119 -6.41 -19.28 16.95
C SER A 119 -6.96 -19.36 15.53
N MET A 120 -6.79 -20.53 14.94
CA MET A 120 -7.39 -20.96 13.68
C MET A 120 -8.93 -21.01 13.80
N GLU A 121 -9.57 -19.86 13.81
CA GLU A 121 -11.00 -19.79 13.58
C GLU A 121 -11.23 -19.21 12.19
N ILE A 122 -11.58 -20.10 11.26
CA ILE A 122 -12.28 -19.70 10.04
C ILE A 122 -13.64 -19.18 10.50
N LEU A 123 -13.70 -17.91 10.86
CA LEU A 123 -14.95 -17.26 11.21
C LEU A 123 -15.52 -16.60 9.96
N GLY A 124 -16.37 -17.37 9.29
CA GLY A 124 -17.33 -16.84 8.34
C GLY A 124 -18.35 -15.96 9.05
N SER A 125 -18.02 -14.72 9.31
CA SER A 125 -19.03 -13.71 9.57
C SER A 125 -18.56 -12.42 8.88
N TYR A 126 -19.26 -12.12 7.82
CA TYR A 126 -19.18 -10.81 7.17
C TYR A 126 -19.53 -9.76 8.19
N ILE A 127 -18.67 -8.80 8.36
CA ILE A 127 -19.18 -7.51 8.75
C ILE A 127 -19.79 -6.95 7.47
N ASN A 128 -21.10 -7.17 7.36
CA ASN A 128 -21.88 -6.16 6.71
C ASN A 128 -21.71 -4.94 7.60
N ASP A 129 -20.74 -4.10 7.30
CA ASP A 129 -20.76 -2.70 7.73
C ASP A 129 -21.84 -2.02 6.90
N SER A 130 -23.06 -2.52 7.08
CA SER A 130 -24.29 -1.96 6.51
C SER A 130 -24.61 -0.59 7.11
N THR A 131 -23.75 -0.09 7.98
CA THR A 131 -23.77 1.30 8.46
C THR A 131 -22.94 2.24 7.59
N LEU A 132 -22.18 1.73 6.62
CA LEU A 132 -21.66 2.55 5.55
C LEU A 132 -22.82 2.78 4.58
N ASP A 133 -23.56 3.83 4.83
CA ASP A 133 -24.53 4.38 3.87
C ASP A 133 -23.79 4.58 2.54
N VAL A 134 -24.09 3.74 1.57
CA VAL A 134 -23.47 3.67 0.24
C VAL A 134 -23.74 4.95 -0.59
N ALA A 135 -24.49 5.88 -0.04
CA ALA A 135 -24.91 7.12 -0.73
C ALA A 135 -23.88 8.25 -0.66
N ASP A 136 -22.91 8.23 0.25
CA ASP A 136 -21.99 9.34 0.44
C ASP A 136 -20.57 8.97 0.03
N CYS A 137 -20.07 9.63 -1.00
CA CYS A 137 -18.70 9.74 -1.52
C CYS A 137 -17.67 8.88 -0.78
N THR A 138 -17.74 7.57 -0.95
CA THR A 138 -16.77 6.65 -0.34
C THR A 138 -15.46 6.71 -1.10
N GLY A 139 -14.45 7.29 -0.48
CA GLY A 139 -13.10 7.34 -1.01
C GLY A 139 -12.25 6.18 -0.49
N ASP A 140 -12.68 4.93 -0.73
CA ASP A 140 -11.93 3.75 -0.33
C ASP A 140 -11.04 3.23 -1.47
N PHE A 141 -9.74 3.18 -1.20
CA PHE A 141 -8.74 2.77 -2.18
C PHE A 141 -7.82 1.69 -1.61
N GLU A 142 -7.39 0.76 -2.45
CA GLU A 142 -6.39 -0.24 -2.07
C GLU A 142 -4.99 0.21 -2.50
N LEU A 143 -4.08 0.33 -1.54
CA LEU A 143 -2.64 0.43 -1.80
C LEU A 143 -2.07 -0.97 -1.96
N PHE A 144 -1.45 -1.24 -3.09
CA PHE A 144 -0.89 -2.55 -3.42
C PHE A 144 0.40 -2.43 -4.24
N LEU A 145 1.08 -3.55 -4.50
CA LEU A 145 2.34 -3.60 -5.24
C LEU A 145 3.41 -2.62 -4.72
N VAL A 146 3.49 -2.47 -3.39
CA VAL A 146 4.56 -1.68 -2.80
C VAL A 146 5.84 -2.51 -2.85
N ALA A 147 6.72 -2.18 -3.77
CA ALA A 147 7.96 -2.89 -4.04
C ALA A 147 9.15 -1.93 -4.13
N VAL A 148 10.27 -2.33 -3.58
CA VAL A 148 11.55 -1.61 -3.70
C VAL A 148 12.57 -2.57 -4.26
N LYS A 149 13.37 -2.13 -5.22
CA LYS A 149 14.42 -2.94 -5.84
C LYS A 149 15.29 -3.61 -4.78
N SER A 150 15.55 -4.91 -4.96
CA SER A 150 16.37 -5.68 -4.05
C SER A 150 17.82 -5.19 -4.02
N GLY A 151 18.47 -5.36 -2.87
CA GLY A 151 19.86 -4.99 -2.63
C GLY A 151 20.04 -3.92 -1.57
N GLU A 152 21.17 -3.96 -0.89
CA GLU A 152 21.48 -3.08 0.26
C GLU A 152 21.43 -1.58 -0.09
N LYS A 153 21.76 -1.24 -1.33
CA LYS A 153 21.73 0.14 -1.83
C LYS A 153 20.34 0.79 -1.73
N TYR A 154 19.28 -0.01 -1.81
CA TYR A 154 17.90 0.48 -1.86
C TYR A 154 17.11 0.19 -0.57
N ARG A 155 17.57 -0.78 0.21
CA ARG A 155 16.93 -1.15 1.49
C ARG A 155 17.13 -0.07 2.55
N LYS A 156 16.10 0.17 3.36
CA LYS A 156 16.12 1.13 4.48
C LYS A 156 16.46 2.58 4.07
N THR A 157 16.34 2.91 2.78
CA THR A 157 16.61 4.27 2.24
C THR A 157 15.39 5.20 2.29
N GLY A 158 14.23 4.69 2.73
CA GLY A 158 12.98 5.46 2.77
C GLY A 158 12.23 5.54 1.44
N ILE A 159 12.66 4.82 0.38
CA ILE A 159 11.98 4.82 -0.93
C ILE A 159 10.52 4.41 -0.78
N ALA A 160 10.22 3.28 -0.09
CA ALA A 160 8.85 2.82 0.13
C ALA A 160 7.98 3.89 0.81
N GLU A 161 8.52 4.54 1.86
CA GLU A 161 7.79 5.60 2.55
C GLU A 161 7.45 6.79 1.65
N LYS A 162 8.40 7.21 0.81
CA LYS A 162 8.17 8.33 -0.12
C LYS A 162 7.18 7.95 -1.24
N LEU A 163 7.20 6.68 -1.71
CA LEU A 163 6.20 6.17 -2.65
C LEU A 163 4.80 6.17 -2.03
N ILE A 164 4.65 5.68 -0.80
CA ILE A 164 3.38 5.71 -0.07
C ILE A 164 2.88 7.15 0.08
N LYS A 165 3.75 8.09 0.51
CA LYS A 165 3.39 9.52 0.63
C LYS A 165 3.00 10.13 -0.72
N ALA A 166 3.62 9.72 -1.81
CA ALA A 166 3.23 10.16 -3.15
C ALA A 166 1.83 9.65 -3.52
N CYS A 167 1.52 8.39 -3.20
CA CYS A 167 0.18 7.84 -3.37
C CYS A 167 -0.86 8.56 -2.51
N GLU A 168 -0.58 8.81 -1.24
CA GLU A 168 -1.46 9.56 -0.33
C GLU A 168 -1.73 10.99 -0.83
N LYS A 169 -0.71 11.67 -1.34
CA LYS A 169 -0.83 13.02 -1.91
C LYS A 169 -1.70 13.03 -3.16
N GLU A 170 -1.47 12.09 -4.06
CA GLU A 170 -2.23 11.96 -5.31
C GLU A 170 -3.69 11.65 -5.03
N LEU A 171 -3.98 10.72 -4.11
CA LEU A 171 -5.34 10.40 -3.69
C LEU A 171 -6.06 11.61 -3.13
N ARG A 172 -5.44 12.35 -2.21
CA ARG A 172 -6.04 13.58 -1.66
C ARG A 172 -6.34 14.59 -2.76
N GLY A 173 -5.41 14.81 -3.68
CA GLY A 173 -5.61 15.74 -4.80
C GLY A 173 -6.78 15.35 -5.68
N ARG A 174 -6.88 14.08 -6.09
CA ARG A 174 -7.98 13.57 -6.91
C ARG A 174 -9.31 13.63 -6.18
N PHE A 175 -9.35 13.18 -4.92
CA PHE A 175 -10.55 13.16 -4.11
C PHE A 175 -11.09 14.58 -3.89
N THR A 176 -10.24 15.52 -3.46
CA THR A 176 -10.65 16.93 -3.29
C THR A 176 -11.17 17.54 -4.59
N SER A 177 -10.55 17.20 -5.74
CA SER A 177 -11.00 17.70 -7.05
C SER A 177 -12.32 17.09 -7.51
N SER A 178 -12.71 15.92 -7.02
CA SER A 178 -13.98 15.27 -7.35
C SER A 178 -15.14 15.75 -6.49
N LEU A 179 -14.88 16.38 -5.35
CA LEU A 179 -15.91 16.93 -4.48
C LEU A 179 -16.48 18.23 -5.08
N SER A 180 -17.73 18.20 -5.54
CA SER A 180 -18.45 19.38 -6.04
C SER A 180 -18.79 20.37 -4.92
N GLN A 181 -18.94 19.86 -3.69
CA GLN A 181 -19.20 20.62 -2.46
C GLN A 181 -18.53 19.93 -1.26
N PRO A 182 -18.25 20.66 -0.17
CA PRO A 182 -17.79 20.05 1.07
C PRO A 182 -18.88 19.11 1.59
N ALA A 183 -18.66 17.81 1.49
CA ALA A 183 -19.56 16.82 2.09
C ALA A 183 -19.16 16.66 3.57
N GLU A 184 -20.09 16.91 4.49
CA GLU A 184 -19.84 16.82 5.95
C GLU A 184 -19.34 15.44 6.38
N ASN A 185 -19.66 14.40 5.60
CA ASN A 185 -19.29 13.01 5.88
C ASN A 185 -18.28 12.43 4.87
N ALA A 186 -17.60 13.29 4.09
CA ALA A 186 -16.60 12.82 3.16
C ALA A 186 -15.44 12.16 3.91
N HIS A 187 -15.10 10.93 3.55
CA HIS A 187 -13.93 10.26 4.08
C HIS A 187 -13.06 9.72 2.94
N LEU A 188 -11.77 9.72 3.17
CA LEU A 188 -10.78 9.16 2.27
C LEU A 188 -9.95 8.13 3.05
N ARG A 189 -9.96 6.87 2.63
CA ARG A 189 -9.30 5.78 3.31
C ARG A 189 -8.39 5.02 2.37
N ILE A 190 -7.24 4.63 2.88
CA ILE A 190 -6.37 3.66 2.21
C ILE A 190 -6.49 2.33 2.93
N MET A 191 -6.84 1.32 2.17
CA MET A 191 -6.91 -0.07 2.56
C MET A 191 -5.69 -0.82 2.03
N LEU A 192 -5.26 -1.88 2.69
CA LEU A 192 -4.24 -2.79 2.18
C LEU A 192 -4.43 -4.20 2.74
N LYS A 193 -3.93 -5.17 2.00
CA LYS A 193 -3.87 -6.58 2.38
C LYS A 193 -2.41 -6.98 2.51
N VAL A 194 -2.02 -7.47 3.67
CA VAL A 194 -0.62 -7.79 3.95
C VAL A 194 -0.46 -9.12 4.64
N VAL A 195 0.60 -9.82 4.33
CA VAL A 195 1.03 -10.99 5.07
C VAL A 195 1.62 -10.51 6.39
N ARG A 196 0.95 -10.86 7.50
CA ARG A 196 1.31 -10.43 8.86
C ARG A 196 2.78 -10.69 9.18
N GLU A 197 3.25 -11.88 8.88
CA GLU A 197 4.59 -12.38 9.20
C GLU A 197 5.69 -11.64 8.45
N ILE A 198 5.38 -11.12 7.25
CA ILE A 198 6.37 -10.44 6.40
C ILE A 198 6.47 -8.97 6.78
N ASN A 199 5.38 -8.24 6.70
CA ASN A 199 5.40 -6.77 6.77
C ASN A 199 4.31 -6.14 7.63
N GLY A 200 3.52 -6.93 8.38
CA GLY A 200 2.47 -6.41 9.25
C GLY A 200 2.98 -5.36 10.24
N LYS A 201 4.12 -5.62 10.92
CA LYS A 201 4.73 -4.66 11.86
C LYS A 201 5.17 -3.35 11.18
N TYR A 202 5.58 -3.41 9.91
CA TYR A 202 5.93 -2.20 9.15
C TYR A 202 4.72 -1.30 8.95
N TRP A 203 3.59 -1.87 8.56
CA TRP A 203 2.37 -1.11 8.28
C TRP A 203 1.73 -0.53 9.54
N LEU A 204 1.77 -1.25 10.66
CA LEU A 204 1.38 -0.70 11.96
C LEU A 204 2.18 0.58 12.30
N LYS A 205 3.51 0.57 12.09
CA LYS A 205 4.36 1.74 12.28
C LYS A 205 4.07 2.89 11.29
N LYS A 206 3.40 2.62 10.18
CA LYS A 206 2.94 3.64 9.21
C LYS A 206 1.54 4.19 9.52
N GLY A 207 0.96 3.81 10.65
CA GLY A 207 -0.33 4.30 11.14
C GLY A 207 -1.54 3.56 10.56
N PHE A 208 -1.32 2.40 9.96
CA PHE A 208 -2.42 1.53 9.57
C PHE A 208 -2.95 0.75 10.77
N GLN A 209 -4.25 0.56 10.83
CA GLN A 209 -4.96 -0.22 11.83
C GLN A 209 -5.43 -1.53 11.23
N ILE A 210 -5.43 -2.61 11.99
CA ILE A 210 -5.96 -3.90 11.56
C ILE A 210 -7.49 -3.82 11.61
N VAL A 211 -8.14 -4.13 10.48
CA VAL A 211 -9.60 -4.15 10.37
C VAL A 211 -10.13 -5.52 9.93
N GLY A 212 -9.23 -6.46 9.63
CA GLY A 212 -9.62 -7.80 9.23
C GLY A 212 -8.46 -8.78 9.31
N GLU A 213 -8.78 -10.06 9.43
CA GLU A 213 -7.82 -11.14 9.49
C GLU A 213 -8.37 -12.39 8.79
N CYS A 214 -7.50 -13.07 8.05
CA CYS A 214 -7.84 -14.34 7.39
C CYS A 214 -6.65 -15.30 7.45
N TYR A 215 -6.93 -16.56 7.79
CA TYR A 215 -5.95 -17.62 7.64
C TYR A 215 -5.87 -18.06 6.17
N CYS A 216 -4.69 -18.06 5.63
CA CYS A 216 -4.39 -18.50 4.27
C CYS A 216 -3.58 -19.81 4.33
N PRO A 217 -4.10 -20.92 3.80
CA PRO A 217 -3.38 -22.19 3.76
C PRO A 217 -2.15 -22.13 2.85
N PRO A 218 -1.23 -23.11 2.94
CA PRO A 218 -0.10 -23.20 2.02
C PRO A 218 -0.54 -23.12 0.55
N PHE A 219 0.30 -22.55 -0.29
CA PHE A 219 0.10 -22.29 -1.71
C PHE A 219 -0.94 -21.21 -2.06
N THR A 220 -1.55 -20.56 -1.06
CA THR A 220 -2.28 -19.30 -1.29
C THR A 220 -1.29 -18.26 -1.82
N TRP A 221 -1.63 -17.60 -2.94
CA TRP A 221 -0.77 -16.64 -3.64
C TRP A 221 0.63 -17.18 -3.97
N ASP A 222 0.74 -18.51 -4.22
CA ASP A 222 2.01 -19.20 -4.47
C ASP A 222 3.04 -19.07 -3.31
N LEU A 223 2.58 -18.93 -2.08
CA LEU A 223 3.42 -18.98 -0.89
C LEU A 223 3.48 -20.41 -0.36
N GLU A 224 4.69 -20.90 -0.10
CA GLU A 224 4.91 -22.30 0.31
C GLU A 224 4.30 -22.64 1.67
N ASN A 225 4.32 -21.68 2.58
CA ASN A 225 3.82 -21.86 3.94
C ASN A 225 2.49 -21.16 4.15
N ALA A 226 1.71 -21.65 5.11
CA ALA A 226 0.52 -20.95 5.58
C ALA A 226 0.89 -19.60 6.22
N PHE A 227 -0.03 -18.66 6.16
CA PHE A 227 0.18 -17.33 6.72
C PHE A 227 -1.14 -16.70 7.18
N ILE A 228 -1.02 -15.62 7.94
CA ILE A 228 -2.15 -14.78 8.30
C ILE A 228 -2.15 -13.54 7.40
N LEU A 229 -3.26 -13.32 6.73
CA LEU A 229 -3.49 -12.12 5.95
C LEU A 229 -4.19 -11.08 6.84
N TRP A 230 -3.61 -9.91 6.97
CA TRP A 230 -4.26 -8.76 7.57
C TRP A 230 -4.83 -7.84 6.52
N ALA A 231 -6.07 -7.43 6.72
CA ALA A 231 -6.59 -6.24 6.12
C ALA A 231 -6.36 -5.06 7.06
N MET A 232 -5.86 -4.00 6.52
CA MET A 232 -5.53 -2.83 7.31
C MET A 232 -6.08 -1.57 6.65
N ARG A 233 -6.39 -0.57 7.47
CA ARG A 233 -6.97 0.72 7.06
C ARG A 233 -6.14 1.88 7.62
N LYS A 234 -6.07 2.95 6.86
CA LYS A 234 -5.58 4.24 7.31
C LYS A 234 -6.48 5.33 6.76
N ASP A 235 -7.03 6.16 7.65
CA ASP A 235 -7.80 7.33 7.26
C ASP A 235 -6.85 8.45 6.86
N LEU A 236 -7.16 9.12 5.75
CA LEU A 236 -6.40 10.26 5.28
C LEU A 236 -7.16 11.55 5.59
N PRO A 237 -6.50 12.56 6.17
CA PRO A 237 -7.15 13.84 6.36
C PRO A 237 -7.49 14.47 5.00
N ILE A 238 -8.68 15.04 4.92
CA ILE A 238 -9.17 15.79 3.76
C ILE A 238 -9.07 17.26 4.13
N ASP A 239 -8.29 18.02 3.37
CA ASP A 239 -8.25 19.47 3.50
C ASP A 239 -9.54 20.03 2.84
N VAL A 240 -10.61 20.14 3.61
CA VAL A 240 -11.82 20.84 3.17
C VAL A 240 -11.49 22.34 3.20
N PRO A 241 -11.53 23.04 2.05
CA PRO A 241 -11.33 24.49 2.08
C PRO A 241 -12.40 25.09 2.99
N ALA A 242 -11.96 25.90 3.96
CA ALA A 242 -12.88 26.62 4.84
C ALA A 242 -13.92 27.34 3.97
N SER A 243 -15.20 27.10 4.25
CA SER A 243 -16.29 27.80 3.57
C SER A 243 -15.99 29.30 3.62
N GLN A 244 -15.82 29.92 2.45
CA GLN A 244 -15.78 31.38 2.40
C GLN A 244 -17.12 31.85 2.95
N ASP A 245 -17.08 32.39 4.17
CA ASP A 245 -18.21 33.10 4.73
C ASP A 245 -18.67 34.12 3.68
N TYR A 246 -19.72 33.79 2.95
CA TYR A 246 -20.50 34.78 2.22
C TYR A 246 -21.14 35.71 3.26
N LYS A 247 -20.37 36.67 3.76
CA LYS A 247 -20.93 37.81 4.45
C LYS A 247 -21.82 38.51 3.46
N GLY A 248 -23.12 38.30 3.68
CA GLY A 248 -24.17 38.89 2.90
C GLY A 248 -23.92 40.36 2.69
N ILE A 249 -24.02 40.75 1.44
CA ILE A 249 -24.26 42.14 1.07
C ILE A 249 -25.74 42.39 1.41
N ALA A 250 -25.93 43.09 2.51
CA ALA A 250 -27.23 43.70 2.87
C ALA A 250 -27.36 45.02 2.14
#